data_a5a4c9e43c6f2c96b356d7387fb45937
#
_entry.id   a5a4c9e43c6f2c96b356d7387fb45937
#
_cell.length_a   1.000
_cell.length_b   1.000
_cell.length_c   1.000
_cell.angle_alpha   90.00
_cell.angle_beta   90.00
_cell.angle_gamma   90.00
#
_symmetry.space_group_name_H-M   'P 1'
#
loop_
_entity.id
_entity.type
_entity.pdbx_description
1 polymer ?
#
loop_
_entity_poly.entity_id
_entity_poly.type
_entity_poly.pdbx_seq_one_letter_code
_entity_poly.pdbx_strand_id
1 'polypeptide(L)'
;MSLESVRAFFAEKAPDISVIESRMSSATVPLAAEAYGVEPARIAKTLSLRIGDRVVLIVAAGTSRMDNRKVKALFGGKPKMLGLDEVAEITGHEVGGVCPFGLKRPLPIYCDVSLKAFDLVVPAAGSTHSAVKITPARMAELTKAEWVDVCEHRPVQQAPAYSSSS
;
A
#
# COMPACT_ATOMS: atom_id res chain seq x y z
N MET A 1 -1.07 17.97 7.93
CA MET A 1 -0.75 16.64 8.44
C MET A 1 -1.09 15.60 7.42
N SER A 2 -0.68 14.38 7.68
CA SER A 2 -0.76 13.35 6.67
C SER A 2 -2.19 12.98 6.26
N LEU A 3 -3.13 12.86 7.20
CA LEU A 3 -4.53 12.61 6.85
C LEU A 3 -5.10 13.76 6.02
N GLU A 4 -4.76 14.97 6.38
CA GLU A 4 -5.23 16.15 5.66
C GLU A 4 -4.69 16.22 4.25
N SER A 5 -3.42 15.84 4.05
CA SER A 5 -2.83 15.84 2.72
C SER A 5 -3.49 14.78 1.83
N VAL A 6 -3.87 13.63 2.41
CA VAL A 6 -4.58 12.60 1.67
C VAL A 6 -6.00 13.08 1.31
N ARG A 7 -6.70 13.72 2.26
CA ARG A 7 -8.02 14.28 1.97
C ARG A 7 -7.95 15.31 0.85
N ALA A 8 -6.93 16.16 0.87
CA ALA A 8 -6.76 17.18 -0.17
C ALA A 8 -6.46 16.52 -1.51
N PHE A 9 -5.65 15.47 -1.51
CA PHE A 9 -5.33 14.72 -2.71
C PHE A 9 -6.61 14.20 -3.38
N PHE A 10 -7.48 13.53 -2.61
CA PHE A 10 -8.70 12.97 -3.16
C PHE A 10 -9.72 14.04 -3.53
N ALA A 11 -9.80 15.12 -2.76
CA ALA A 11 -10.71 16.22 -3.09
C ALA A 11 -10.37 16.82 -4.46
N GLU A 12 -9.09 16.86 -4.78
CA GLU A 12 -8.66 17.42 -6.07
C GLU A 12 -8.74 16.39 -7.20
N LYS A 13 -8.25 15.16 -6.94
CA LYS A 13 -8.05 14.17 -8.00
C LYS A 13 -9.22 13.22 -8.18
N ALA A 14 -9.95 12.93 -7.13
CA ALA A 14 -11.03 11.94 -7.18
C ALA A 14 -12.06 12.22 -6.09
N PRO A 15 -12.84 13.31 -6.24
CA PRO A 15 -13.76 13.71 -5.18
C PRO A 15 -14.87 12.69 -4.89
N ASP A 16 -15.07 11.72 -5.77
CA ASP A 16 -16.03 10.64 -5.55
C ASP A 16 -15.52 9.59 -4.56
N ILE A 17 -14.24 9.61 -4.20
CA ILE A 17 -13.68 8.67 -3.24
C ILE A 17 -13.58 9.36 -1.89
N SER A 18 -14.20 8.76 -0.87
CA SER A 18 -14.21 9.31 0.48
C SER A 18 -13.17 8.63 1.35
N VAL A 19 -12.47 9.40 2.15
CA VAL A 19 -11.59 8.85 3.17
C VAL A 19 -12.47 8.37 4.33
N ILE A 20 -12.26 7.12 4.75
CA ILE A 20 -13.01 6.50 5.82
C ILE A 20 -12.16 6.55 7.09
N GLU A 21 -12.74 7.00 8.18
CA GLU A 21 -12.06 6.98 9.48
C GLU A 21 -12.68 5.90 10.35
N SER A 22 -11.86 5.27 11.17
CA SER A 22 -12.28 4.20 12.06
C SER A 22 -11.81 4.51 13.47
N ARG A 23 -12.59 4.08 14.46
CA ARG A 23 -12.16 4.18 15.85
C ARG A 23 -11.10 3.14 16.18
N MET A 24 -11.07 2.05 15.41
CA MET A 24 -10.09 0.99 15.59
C MET A 24 -8.83 1.33 14.83
N SER A 25 -7.69 0.96 15.40
CA SER A 25 -6.42 1.14 14.72
C SER A 25 -6.37 0.29 13.45
N SER A 26 -5.79 0.85 12.41
CA SER A 26 -5.52 0.14 11.16
C SER A 26 -4.02 0.20 10.83
N ALA A 27 -3.18 0.20 11.87
CA ALA A 27 -1.75 0.38 11.72
C ALA A 27 -1.04 -0.84 11.12
N THR A 28 -1.66 -2.02 11.17
CA THR A 28 -1.10 -3.24 10.57
C THR A 28 -2.13 -3.87 9.66
N VAL A 29 -1.69 -4.79 8.81
CA VAL A 29 -2.60 -5.47 7.89
C VAL A 29 -3.75 -6.17 8.63
N PRO A 30 -3.49 -7.00 9.66
CA PRO A 30 -4.60 -7.64 10.37
C PRO A 30 -5.54 -6.64 11.04
N LEU A 31 -5.01 -5.59 11.64
CA LEU A 31 -5.84 -4.58 12.29
C LEU A 31 -6.69 -3.83 11.26
N ALA A 32 -6.10 -3.48 10.12
CA ALA A 32 -6.84 -2.79 9.07
C ALA A 32 -7.95 -3.67 8.51
N ALA A 33 -7.66 -4.96 8.32
CA ALA A 33 -8.66 -5.89 7.81
C ALA A 33 -9.85 -5.95 8.75
N GLU A 34 -9.61 -5.99 10.04
CA GLU A 34 -10.66 -6.01 11.03
C GLU A 34 -11.42 -4.69 11.07
N ALA A 35 -10.70 -3.58 11.07
CA ALA A 35 -11.30 -2.26 11.18
C ALA A 35 -12.25 -1.95 10.01
N TYR A 36 -11.92 -2.41 8.82
CA TYR A 36 -12.69 -2.10 7.62
C TYR A 36 -13.51 -3.28 7.09
N GLY A 37 -13.50 -4.40 7.82
CA GLY A 37 -14.36 -5.53 7.50
C GLY A 37 -14.03 -6.23 6.20
N VAL A 38 -12.75 -6.36 5.89
CA VAL A 38 -12.29 -7.01 4.65
C VAL A 38 -11.27 -8.07 4.98
N GLU A 39 -10.99 -8.94 4.00
CA GLU A 39 -9.94 -9.94 4.12
C GLU A 39 -8.58 -9.25 4.17
N PRO A 40 -7.61 -9.79 4.93
CA PRO A 40 -6.27 -9.19 4.96
C PRO A 40 -5.64 -9.01 3.59
N ALA A 41 -5.91 -9.92 2.65
CA ALA A 41 -5.34 -9.82 1.31
C ALA A 41 -5.83 -8.58 0.55
N ARG A 42 -6.98 -8.03 0.91
CA ARG A 42 -7.52 -6.83 0.26
C ARG A 42 -6.91 -5.54 0.78
N ILE A 43 -6.18 -5.61 1.88
CA ILE A 43 -5.45 -4.43 2.35
C ILE A 43 -4.32 -4.16 1.36
N ALA A 44 -4.19 -2.92 0.94
CA ALA A 44 -3.11 -2.52 0.05
C ALA A 44 -2.03 -1.88 0.91
N LYS A 45 -1.01 -2.67 1.26
CA LYS A 45 0.07 -2.17 2.12
C LYS A 45 1.11 -1.47 1.27
N THR A 46 1.65 -0.39 1.80
CA THR A 46 2.68 0.39 1.13
C THR A 46 4.01 0.18 1.83
N LEU A 47 4.98 -0.31 1.08
CA LEU A 47 6.32 -0.56 1.58
C LEU A 47 7.23 0.58 1.13
N SER A 48 7.95 1.17 2.08
CA SER A 48 8.87 2.27 1.81
C SER A 48 10.27 1.70 1.78
N LEU A 49 10.90 1.71 0.61
CA LEU A 49 12.18 1.04 0.41
C LEU A 49 13.25 2.01 -0.08
N ARG A 50 14.45 1.79 0.43
CA ARG A 50 15.64 2.45 -0.10
C ARG A 50 16.39 1.42 -0.96
N ILE A 51 16.69 1.80 -2.19
CA ILE A 51 17.43 0.96 -3.11
C ILE A 51 18.55 1.82 -3.67
N GLY A 52 19.78 1.59 -3.20
CA GLY A 52 20.88 2.50 -3.49
C GLY A 52 20.59 3.88 -2.90
N ASP A 53 20.59 4.90 -3.72
CA ASP A 53 20.30 6.27 -3.31
C ASP A 53 18.82 6.63 -3.45
N ARG A 54 18.01 5.72 -3.97
CA ARG A 54 16.63 6.03 -4.30
C ARG A 54 15.68 5.51 -3.24
N VAL A 55 14.64 6.26 -2.99
CA VAL A 55 13.54 5.82 -2.15
C VAL A 55 12.33 5.60 -3.06
N VAL A 56 11.71 4.44 -2.96
CA VAL A 56 10.54 4.10 -3.75
C VAL A 56 9.45 3.56 -2.84
N LEU A 57 8.20 3.67 -3.28
CA LEU A 57 7.07 3.05 -2.59
C LEU A 57 6.54 1.92 -3.46
N ILE A 58 6.31 0.77 -2.83
CA ILE A 58 5.70 -0.37 -3.51
C ILE A 58 4.42 -0.73 -2.76
N VAL A 59 3.30 -0.74 -3.47
CA VAL A 59 2.01 -1.10 -2.91
C VAL A 59 1.72 -2.54 -3.31
N ALA A 60 1.38 -3.38 -2.34
CA ALA A 60 1.16 -4.80 -2.57
C ALA A 60 -0.03 -5.29 -1.75
N ALA A 61 -0.59 -6.43 -2.14
CA ALA A 61 -1.68 -7.04 -1.38
C ALA A 61 -1.20 -7.41 0.02
N GLY A 62 -2.09 -7.29 1.01
CA GLY A 62 -1.73 -7.40 2.41
C GLY A 62 -1.04 -8.70 2.80
N THR A 63 -1.41 -9.82 2.17
CA THR A 63 -0.84 -11.12 2.47
C THR A 63 0.31 -11.52 1.56
N SER A 64 0.64 -10.70 0.58
CA SER A 64 1.75 -10.99 -0.33
C SER A 64 3.08 -10.66 0.32
N ARG A 65 4.09 -11.43 -0.03
CA ARG A 65 5.45 -11.21 0.47
C ARG A 65 6.34 -10.76 -0.66
N MET A 66 7.12 -9.72 -0.41
CA MET A 66 8.05 -9.22 -1.40
C MET A 66 9.17 -10.24 -1.61
N ASP A 67 9.52 -10.47 -2.88
CA ASP A 67 10.62 -11.34 -3.26
C ASP A 67 11.83 -10.46 -3.55
N ASN A 68 12.83 -10.53 -2.68
CA ASN A 68 14.00 -9.67 -2.80
C ASN A 68 14.78 -9.89 -4.09
N ARG A 69 14.75 -11.10 -4.64
CA ARG A 69 15.43 -11.37 -5.92
C ARG A 69 14.76 -10.59 -7.05
N LYS A 70 13.42 -10.57 -7.05
CA LYS A 70 12.68 -9.83 -8.07
C LYS A 70 12.91 -8.34 -7.94
N VAL A 71 12.94 -7.82 -6.72
CA VAL A 71 13.23 -6.40 -6.48
C VAL A 71 14.62 -6.06 -6.98
N LYS A 72 15.59 -6.89 -6.64
CA LYS A 72 16.97 -6.66 -7.07
C LYS A 72 17.10 -6.69 -8.58
N ALA A 73 16.43 -7.64 -9.23
CA ALA A 73 16.47 -7.75 -10.68
C ALA A 73 15.84 -6.54 -11.36
N LEU A 74 14.73 -6.05 -10.79
CA LEU A 74 13.99 -4.95 -11.39
C LEU A 74 14.67 -3.60 -11.16
N PHE A 75 15.17 -3.36 -9.94
CA PHE A 75 15.71 -2.06 -9.57
C PHE A 75 17.23 -1.98 -9.58
N GLY A 76 17.91 -3.10 -9.76
CA GLY A 76 19.36 -3.13 -9.83
C GLY A 76 20.06 -3.02 -8.50
N GLY A 77 19.33 -3.22 -7.39
CA GLY A 77 19.93 -3.12 -6.08
C GLY A 77 19.11 -3.83 -5.03
N LYS A 78 19.73 -4.09 -3.89
CA LYS A 78 19.10 -4.79 -2.78
C LYS A 78 18.18 -3.81 -2.03
N PRO A 79 16.94 -4.18 -1.76
CA PRO A 79 16.02 -3.29 -1.05
C PRO A 79 16.30 -3.28 0.44
N LYS A 80 16.06 -2.13 1.06
CA LYS A 80 16.17 -1.97 2.50
C LYS A 80 14.99 -1.13 2.96
N MET A 81 14.28 -1.59 3.98
CA MET A 81 13.16 -0.83 4.52
C MET A 81 13.67 0.47 5.11
N LEU A 82 12.92 1.55 4.94
CA LEU A 82 13.25 2.81 5.61
C LEU A 82 13.13 2.63 7.12
N GLY A 83 13.99 3.31 7.85
CA GLY A 83 13.88 3.34 9.30
C GLY A 83 12.61 4.07 9.73
N LEU A 84 12.13 3.75 10.92
CA LEU A 84 10.89 4.33 11.43
C LEU A 84 10.96 5.86 11.50
N ASP A 85 12.12 6.40 11.82
CA ASP A 85 12.33 7.84 11.91
C ASP A 85 12.38 8.52 10.54
N GLU A 86 12.70 7.75 9.48
CA GLU A 86 12.78 8.31 8.13
C GLU A 86 11.43 8.33 7.41
N VAL A 87 10.56 7.39 7.76
CA VAL A 87 9.30 7.21 7.04
C VAL A 87 8.47 8.49 7.02
N ALA A 88 8.23 9.07 8.18
CA ALA A 88 7.41 10.29 8.26
C ALA A 88 8.09 11.46 7.60
N GLU A 89 9.40 11.56 7.75
CA GLU A 89 10.15 12.67 7.17
C GLU A 89 10.12 12.64 5.64
N ILE A 90 10.26 11.48 5.06
CA ILE A 90 10.35 11.33 3.61
C ILE A 90 8.97 11.29 2.96
N THR A 91 8.02 10.55 3.53
CA THR A 91 6.70 10.38 2.90
C THR A 91 5.68 11.41 3.35
N GLY A 92 5.87 11.99 4.53
CA GLY A 92 4.86 12.86 5.14
C GLY A 92 3.77 12.09 5.86
N HIS A 93 3.88 10.77 5.95
CA HIS A 93 2.88 9.93 6.61
C HIS A 93 3.47 9.22 7.81
N GLU A 94 2.68 9.09 8.86
CA GLU A 94 3.14 8.36 10.04
C GLU A 94 3.22 6.86 9.76
N VAL A 95 4.06 6.17 10.50
CA VAL A 95 4.17 4.71 10.42
C VAL A 95 2.79 4.12 10.73
N GLY A 96 2.37 3.17 9.91
CA GLY A 96 1.04 2.58 10.03
C GLY A 96 -0.03 3.31 9.22
N GLY A 97 0.31 4.49 8.68
CA GLY A 97 -0.60 5.23 7.81
C GLY A 97 -0.02 5.52 6.44
N VAL A 98 1.14 4.95 6.14
CA VAL A 98 1.82 5.22 4.86
C VAL A 98 0.97 4.74 3.69
N CYS A 99 0.86 5.60 2.69
CA CYS A 99 0.08 5.32 1.49
C CYS A 99 0.70 6.10 0.33
N PRO A 100 0.31 5.82 -0.90
CA PRO A 100 0.89 6.53 -2.05
C PRO A 100 0.23 7.87 -2.35
N PHE A 101 -0.70 8.31 -1.51
CA PHE A 101 -1.47 9.54 -1.75
C PHE A 101 -0.95 10.70 -0.93
N GLY A 102 -0.98 11.89 -1.49
CA GLY A 102 -0.66 13.11 -0.73
C GLY A 102 0.71 13.12 -0.13
N LEU A 103 1.70 12.63 -0.85
CA LEU A 103 3.07 12.55 -0.37
C LEU A 103 3.68 13.93 -0.17
N LYS A 104 4.55 14.04 0.83
CA LYS A 104 5.26 15.28 1.14
C LYS A 104 6.14 15.73 -0.02
N ARG A 105 6.74 14.77 -0.73
CA ARG A 105 7.55 15.02 -1.91
C ARG A 105 7.29 13.94 -2.94
N PRO A 106 7.53 14.20 -4.23
CA PRO A 106 7.32 13.17 -5.25
C PRO A 106 8.26 11.99 -5.03
N LEU A 107 7.70 10.78 -5.05
CA LEU A 107 8.46 9.54 -4.97
C LEU A 107 7.96 8.62 -6.06
N PRO A 108 8.84 7.79 -6.64
CA PRO A 108 8.38 6.76 -7.56
C PRO A 108 7.46 5.76 -6.83
N ILE A 109 6.34 5.45 -7.45
CA ILE A 109 5.34 4.56 -6.88
C ILE A 109 5.13 3.39 -7.81
N TYR A 110 5.12 2.20 -7.24
CA TYR A 110 4.91 0.95 -7.98
C TYR A 110 3.78 0.18 -7.33
N CYS A 111 2.95 -0.44 -8.15
CA CYS A 111 1.89 -1.32 -7.67
C CYS A 111 2.21 -2.74 -8.09
N ASP A 112 2.25 -3.64 -7.12
CA ASP A 112 2.53 -5.03 -7.42
C ASP A 112 1.28 -5.70 -8.00
N VAL A 113 1.50 -6.63 -8.93
CA VAL A 113 0.40 -7.31 -9.62
C VAL A 113 -0.47 -8.14 -8.70
N SER A 114 -0.02 -8.43 -7.47
CA SER A 114 -0.85 -9.12 -6.49
C SER A 114 -2.16 -8.38 -6.22
N LEU A 115 -2.16 -7.05 -6.38
CA LEU A 115 -3.37 -6.25 -6.17
C LEU A 115 -4.45 -6.53 -7.21
N LYS A 116 -4.06 -7.02 -8.38
CA LYS A 116 -5.01 -7.24 -9.48
C LYS A 116 -5.95 -8.41 -9.24
N ALA A 117 -5.72 -9.19 -8.19
CA ALA A 117 -6.61 -10.29 -7.83
C ALA A 117 -7.95 -9.80 -7.26
N PHE A 118 -8.05 -8.51 -6.94
CA PHE A 118 -9.23 -7.98 -6.24
C PHE A 118 -9.89 -6.87 -7.04
N ASP A 119 -11.20 -6.76 -6.87
CA ASP A 119 -11.97 -5.66 -7.47
C ASP A 119 -11.79 -4.36 -6.69
N LEU A 120 -11.67 -4.46 -5.36
CA LEU A 120 -11.40 -3.32 -4.49
C LEU A 120 -10.31 -3.67 -3.50
N VAL A 121 -9.45 -2.71 -3.23
CA VAL A 121 -8.42 -2.83 -2.20
C VAL A 121 -8.55 -1.66 -1.23
N VAL A 122 -7.91 -1.79 -0.07
CA VAL A 122 -8.07 -0.84 1.03
C VAL A 122 -6.70 -0.35 1.47
N PRO A 123 -6.19 0.71 0.86
CA PRO A 123 -4.96 1.33 1.33
C PRO A 123 -5.22 2.28 2.50
N ALA A 124 -4.21 2.47 3.34
CA ALA A 124 -4.27 3.48 4.39
C ALA A 124 -4.42 4.87 3.78
N ALA A 125 -4.83 5.81 4.59
CA ALA A 125 -5.07 7.18 4.12
C ALA A 125 -4.34 8.21 4.98
N GLY A 126 -3.11 7.91 5.35
CA GLY A 126 -2.24 8.87 6.01
C GLY A 126 -2.26 8.84 7.52
N SER A 127 -3.08 8.00 8.12
CA SER A 127 -3.10 7.87 9.57
C SER A 127 -3.38 6.42 9.95
N THR A 128 -3.20 6.10 11.23
CA THR A 128 -3.45 4.75 11.72
C THR A 128 -4.93 4.44 11.92
N HIS A 129 -5.82 5.37 11.55
CA HIS A 129 -7.26 5.21 11.73
C HIS A 129 -8.03 5.63 10.48
N SER A 130 -7.40 5.58 9.32
CA SER A 130 -8.06 6.00 8.09
C SER A 130 -7.66 5.14 6.90
N ALA A 131 -8.56 5.05 5.93
CA ALA A 131 -8.34 4.27 4.72
C ALA A 131 -9.28 4.75 3.62
N VAL A 132 -9.04 4.28 2.39
CA VAL A 132 -9.99 4.45 1.31
C VAL A 132 -10.25 3.08 0.69
N LYS A 133 -11.39 2.95 -0.01
CA LYS A 133 -11.68 1.76 -0.80
C LYS A 133 -11.60 2.17 -2.25
N ILE A 134 -10.77 1.49 -3.02
CA ILE A 134 -10.43 1.93 -4.38
C ILE A 134 -10.11 0.71 -5.24
N THR A 135 -10.39 0.81 -6.54
CA THR A 135 -9.96 -0.26 -7.45
C THR A 135 -8.45 -0.15 -7.66
N PRO A 136 -7.77 -1.30 -7.84
CA PRO A 136 -6.32 -1.25 -8.09
C PRO A 136 -5.95 -0.40 -9.30
N ALA A 137 -6.72 -0.50 -10.38
CA ALA A 137 -6.43 0.27 -11.59
C ALA A 137 -6.51 1.77 -11.32
N ARG A 138 -7.51 2.19 -10.57
CA ARG A 138 -7.68 3.62 -10.28
C ARG A 138 -6.61 4.14 -9.35
N MET A 139 -6.23 3.31 -8.38
CA MET A 139 -5.13 3.67 -7.48
C MET A 139 -3.85 3.90 -8.27
N ALA A 140 -3.53 3.00 -9.19
CA ALA A 140 -2.32 3.14 -10.00
C ALA A 140 -2.41 4.38 -10.88
N GLU A 141 -3.58 4.64 -11.45
CA GLU A 141 -3.77 5.81 -12.32
C GLU A 141 -3.59 7.12 -11.54
N LEU A 142 -4.24 7.23 -10.40
CA LEU A 142 -4.21 8.46 -9.59
C LEU A 142 -2.81 8.76 -9.07
N THR A 143 -2.03 7.74 -8.76
CA THR A 143 -0.69 7.89 -8.21
C THR A 143 0.39 7.84 -9.28
N LYS A 144 0.02 7.58 -10.52
CA LYS A 144 0.94 7.41 -11.66
C LYS A 144 1.93 6.27 -11.38
N ALA A 145 1.44 5.21 -10.74
CA ALA A 145 2.27 4.07 -10.39
C ALA A 145 2.53 3.20 -11.61
N GLU A 146 3.70 2.57 -11.61
CA GLU A 146 4.00 1.52 -12.58
C GLU A 146 3.63 0.17 -11.98
N TRP A 147 3.11 -0.72 -12.80
CA TRP A 147 2.82 -2.10 -12.38
C TRP A 147 4.11 -2.93 -12.43
N VAL A 148 4.33 -3.69 -11.37
CA VAL A 148 5.53 -4.53 -11.24
C VAL A 148 5.13 -5.88 -10.66
N ASP A 149 6.04 -6.84 -10.81
CA ASP A 149 5.86 -8.18 -10.24
C ASP A 149 7.06 -8.44 -9.34
N VAL A 150 6.90 -8.11 -8.06
CA VAL A 150 8.01 -8.19 -7.11
C VAL A 150 7.66 -9.03 -5.87
N CYS A 151 6.51 -9.68 -5.85
CA CYS A 151 6.11 -10.53 -4.74
C CYS A 151 6.23 -12.00 -5.11
N GLU A 152 6.32 -12.83 -4.07
CA GLU A 152 6.35 -14.28 -4.26
C GLU A 152 5.00 -14.74 -4.79
N HIS A 153 5.04 -15.68 -5.74
CA HIS A 153 3.85 -16.35 -6.22
C HIS A 153 3.74 -17.67 -5.48
N ARG A 154 2.79 -17.73 -4.57
CA ARG A 154 2.62 -18.92 -3.77
C ARG A 154 1.77 -19.94 -4.50
N PRO A 155 2.09 -21.22 -4.33
CA PRO A 155 1.28 -22.27 -4.92
C PRO A 155 -0.17 -22.20 -4.44
N VAL A 156 -1.06 -22.69 -5.25
CA VAL A 156 -2.49 -22.64 -4.94
C VAL A 156 -2.83 -23.35 -3.64
N GLN A 157 -2.08 -24.38 -3.29
CA GLN A 157 -2.34 -25.09 -2.05
C GLN A 157 -2.21 -24.18 -0.82
N GLN A 158 -1.60 -23.04 -1.00
CA GLN A 158 -1.57 -22.05 0.08
C GLN A 158 -2.92 -21.46 0.33
N ALA A 159 -3.76 -21.48 -0.68
CA ALA A 159 -5.06 -20.87 -0.61
C ALA A 159 -6.18 -21.80 -0.19
N PRO A 160 -6.12 -23.12 -0.38
CA PRO A 160 -7.30 -23.96 -0.15
C PRO A 160 -7.90 -23.80 1.24
N ALA A 161 -7.07 -23.68 2.23
CA ALA A 161 -7.55 -23.49 3.60
C ALA A 161 -8.33 -22.20 3.77
N TYR A 162 -8.02 -21.22 2.94
CA TYR A 162 -8.65 -19.92 3.00
C TYR A 162 -9.70 -19.74 1.95
N SER A 163 -9.43 -20.23 0.75
CA SER A 163 -10.34 -20.05 -0.36
C SER A 163 -11.68 -20.68 -0.05
N SER A 164 -11.69 -21.75 0.70
CA SER A 164 -12.93 -22.37 1.10
C SER A 164 -13.71 -21.52 2.08
N SER A 165 -13.04 -20.62 2.77
CA SER A 165 -13.67 -19.78 3.78
C SER A 165 -13.90 -18.36 3.26
N SER A 166 -13.37 -18.04 2.16
CA SER A 166 -13.50 -16.68 1.65
C SER A 166 -14.61 -16.52 0.66
#